data_62e39131e87d57f2a27cd39caf097bd2
#
_entry.id   62e39131e87d57f2a27cd39caf097bd2
#
_cell.length_a   1.000
_cell.length_b   1.000
_cell.length_c   1.000
_cell.angle_alpha   90.00
_cell.angle_beta   90.00
_cell.angle_gamma   90.00
#
_symmetry.space_group_name_H-M   'P 1'
#
loop_
_entity.id
_entity.type
_entity.pdbx_description
1 polymer ?
#
loop_
_entity_poly.entity_id
_entity_poly.type
_entity_poly.pdbx_seq_one_letter_code
_entity_poly.pdbx_strand_id
1 'polypeptide(L)'
;MVAYFSKDFFDALAIAMNADAEWTKKASNSTFKAVITVTDRSNSYLLDVVSGKVSVSESAPDVPADFKFEGPYDAWVILGKGEKDFQSLVMGGKIKFRGSMPKVMGMMSQWNRLIKLAQELPKEF
;
A
#
# COMPACT_ATOMS: atom_id res chain seq x y z
N MET A 1 -6.55 -16.71 9.62
CA MET A 1 -5.86 -15.43 9.37
C MET A 1 -5.08 -15.52 8.07
N VAL A 2 -5.00 -14.42 7.35
CA VAL A 2 -4.25 -14.35 6.09
C VAL A 2 -2.77 -14.12 6.36
N ALA A 3 -1.92 -14.60 5.45
CA ALA A 3 -0.50 -14.28 5.51
C ALA A 3 -0.27 -12.84 5.07
N TYR A 4 0.58 -12.12 5.81
CA TYR A 4 0.90 -10.72 5.51
C TYR A 4 1.56 -10.62 4.13
N PHE A 5 1.16 -9.63 3.36
CA PHE A 5 1.64 -9.39 1.99
C PHE A 5 1.49 -10.60 1.07
N SER A 6 0.37 -11.31 1.22
CA SER A 6 -0.11 -12.31 0.26
C SER A 6 -1.23 -11.71 -0.57
N LYS A 7 -1.63 -12.42 -1.63
CA LYS A 7 -2.81 -12.03 -2.42
C LYS A 7 -4.05 -11.92 -1.54
N ASP A 8 -4.23 -12.89 -0.63
CA ASP A 8 -5.38 -12.89 0.29
C ASP A 8 -5.38 -11.68 1.21
N PHE A 9 -4.20 -11.27 1.68
CA PHE A 9 -4.06 -10.07 2.49
C PHE A 9 -4.51 -8.83 1.72
N PHE A 10 -4.04 -8.67 0.49
CA PHE A 10 -4.41 -7.50 -0.33
C PHE A 10 -5.87 -7.53 -0.74
N ASP A 11 -6.45 -8.70 -0.98
CA ASP A 11 -7.89 -8.81 -1.23
C ASP A 11 -8.70 -8.35 -0.01
N ALA A 12 -8.30 -8.78 1.18
CA ALA A 12 -8.94 -8.35 2.42
C ALA A 12 -8.79 -6.85 2.64
N LEU A 13 -7.62 -6.30 2.31
CA LEU A 13 -7.36 -4.86 2.41
C LEU A 13 -8.27 -4.08 1.47
N ALA A 14 -8.43 -4.52 0.24
CA ALA A 14 -9.31 -3.85 -0.73
C ALA A 14 -10.76 -3.83 -0.23
N ILE A 15 -11.24 -4.94 0.31
CA ILE A 15 -12.58 -5.03 0.88
C ILE A 15 -12.73 -4.04 2.04
N ALA A 16 -11.75 -4.01 2.95
CA ALA A 16 -11.76 -3.11 4.09
C ALA A 16 -11.76 -1.64 3.67
N MET A 17 -10.94 -1.29 2.67
CA MET A 17 -10.87 0.08 2.16
C MET A 17 -12.19 0.50 1.53
N ASN A 18 -12.78 -0.35 0.70
CA ASN A 18 -14.02 -0.05 0.00
C ASN A 18 -15.21 0.09 0.97
N ALA A 19 -15.14 -0.54 2.14
CA ALA A 19 -16.16 -0.44 3.18
C ALA A 19 -15.89 0.68 4.17
N ASP A 20 -14.72 1.32 4.13
CA ASP A 20 -14.32 2.31 5.11
C ASP A 20 -14.81 3.71 4.71
N ALA A 21 -15.61 4.33 5.58
CA ALA A 21 -16.19 5.65 5.31
C ALA A 21 -15.12 6.74 5.23
N GLU A 22 -14.09 6.65 6.07
CA GLU A 22 -13.02 7.66 6.07
C GLU A 22 -12.19 7.58 4.80
N TRP A 23 -11.81 6.38 4.35
CA TRP A 23 -11.11 6.20 3.08
C TRP A 23 -11.96 6.72 1.92
N THR A 24 -13.23 6.34 1.87
CA THR A 24 -14.14 6.75 0.81
C THR A 24 -14.22 8.28 0.72
N LYS A 25 -14.32 8.94 1.86
CA LYS A 25 -14.38 10.41 1.91
C LYS A 25 -13.08 11.04 1.41
N LYS A 26 -11.93 10.55 1.89
CA LYS A 26 -10.62 11.11 1.54
C LYS A 26 -10.24 10.86 0.10
N ALA A 27 -10.65 9.72 -0.46
CA ALA A 27 -10.19 9.25 -1.77
C ALA A 27 -11.25 9.37 -2.87
N SER A 28 -12.40 9.99 -2.61
CA SER A 28 -13.50 10.06 -3.58
C SER A 28 -13.11 10.65 -4.93
N ASN A 29 -12.14 11.56 -4.96
CA ASN A 29 -11.66 12.20 -6.19
C ASN A 29 -10.30 11.66 -6.64
N SER A 30 -9.84 10.57 -6.04
CA SER A 30 -8.51 10.01 -6.33
C SER A 30 -8.61 8.85 -7.31
N THR A 31 -7.81 8.91 -8.36
CA THR A 31 -7.65 7.85 -9.35
C THR A 31 -6.15 7.68 -9.58
N PHE A 32 -5.62 6.50 -9.22
CA PHE A 32 -4.20 6.23 -9.39
C PHE A 32 -3.94 4.73 -9.36
N LYS A 33 -2.75 4.36 -9.82
CA LYS A 33 -2.22 2.99 -9.71
C LYS A 33 -0.95 3.01 -8.88
N ALA A 34 -0.85 2.10 -7.92
CA ALA A 34 0.34 1.94 -7.09
C ALA A 34 0.78 0.48 -7.12
N VAL A 35 2.06 0.25 -7.40
CA VAL A 35 2.66 -1.08 -7.34
C VAL A 35 3.47 -1.19 -6.06
N ILE A 36 3.23 -2.25 -5.30
CA ILE A 36 3.93 -2.55 -4.06
C ILE A 36 4.73 -3.83 -4.28
N THR A 37 6.05 -3.75 -4.12
CA THR A 37 6.95 -4.87 -4.38
C THR A 37 7.69 -5.28 -3.13
N VAL A 38 7.71 -6.60 -2.86
CA VAL A 38 8.56 -7.22 -1.85
C VAL A 38 9.80 -7.74 -2.58
N THR A 39 10.91 -7.00 -2.46
CA THR A 39 12.08 -7.19 -3.34
C THR A 39 12.79 -8.53 -3.12
N ASP A 40 12.83 -9.02 -1.88
CA ASP A 40 13.51 -10.29 -1.55
C ASP A 40 12.62 -11.52 -1.74
N ARG A 41 11.37 -11.34 -2.17
CA ARG A 41 10.43 -12.43 -2.47
C ARG A 41 9.91 -12.39 -3.89
N SER A 42 10.28 -11.37 -4.66
CA SER A 42 9.85 -11.16 -6.04
C SER A 42 8.32 -11.11 -6.19
N ASN A 43 7.63 -10.61 -5.18
CA ASN A 43 6.18 -10.45 -5.20
C ASN A 43 5.82 -8.98 -5.42
N SER A 44 4.88 -8.72 -6.32
CA SER A 44 4.36 -7.39 -6.58
C SER A 44 2.84 -7.41 -6.62
N TYR A 45 2.23 -6.34 -6.12
CA TYR A 45 0.78 -6.18 -6.08
C TYR A 45 0.42 -4.80 -6.61
N LEU A 46 -0.59 -4.78 -7.48
CA LEU A 46 -1.10 -3.52 -8.04
C LEU A 46 -2.37 -3.12 -7.30
N LEU A 47 -2.34 -1.93 -6.70
CA LEU A 47 -3.53 -1.28 -6.20
C LEU A 47 -4.04 -0.34 -7.29
N ASP A 48 -5.22 -0.62 -7.82
CA ASP A 48 -5.87 0.20 -8.82
C ASP A 48 -7.03 0.93 -8.16
N VAL A 49 -6.88 2.24 -8.04
CA VAL A 49 -7.87 3.09 -7.37
C VAL A 49 -8.54 3.97 -8.42
N VAL A 50 -9.86 3.84 -8.53
CA VAL A 50 -10.68 4.63 -9.47
C VAL A 50 -11.77 5.34 -8.68
N SER A 51 -11.67 6.66 -8.60
CA SER A 51 -12.60 7.48 -7.81
C SER A 51 -12.80 6.90 -6.40
N GLY A 52 -11.70 6.52 -5.77
CA GLY A 52 -11.67 5.96 -4.43
C GLY A 52 -11.96 4.47 -4.31
N LYS A 53 -12.47 3.83 -5.35
CA LYS A 53 -12.74 2.39 -5.32
C LYS A 53 -11.46 1.61 -5.60
N VAL A 54 -11.19 0.62 -4.76
CA VAL A 54 -9.93 -0.13 -4.76
C VAL A 54 -10.14 -1.53 -5.31
N SER A 55 -9.29 -1.91 -6.25
CA SER A 55 -9.12 -3.29 -6.68
C SER A 55 -7.64 -3.66 -6.61
N VAL A 56 -7.36 -4.94 -6.42
CA VAL A 56 -5.99 -5.44 -6.24
C VAL A 56 -5.77 -6.63 -7.15
N SER A 57 -4.58 -6.71 -7.73
CA SER A 57 -4.15 -7.86 -8.53
C SER A 57 -2.68 -8.13 -8.29
N GLU A 58 -2.26 -9.37 -8.52
CA GLU A 58 -0.84 -9.70 -8.58
C GLU A 58 -0.24 -9.02 -9.81
N SER A 59 1.01 -8.56 -9.69
CA SER A 59 1.62 -7.74 -10.72
C SER A 59 3.13 -7.99 -10.80
N ALA A 60 3.83 -7.10 -11.47
CA ALA A 60 5.27 -7.12 -11.64
C ALA A 60 5.84 -5.71 -11.42
N PRO A 61 7.13 -5.59 -11.04
CA PRO A 61 7.71 -4.28 -10.72
C PRO A 61 7.76 -3.32 -11.91
N ASP A 62 7.75 -3.82 -13.13
CA ASP A 62 7.89 -3.02 -14.35
C ASP A 62 6.56 -2.60 -14.98
N VAL A 63 5.44 -2.93 -14.34
CA VAL A 63 4.11 -2.51 -14.82
C VAL A 63 3.98 -0.99 -14.69
N PRO A 64 3.42 -0.29 -15.70
CA PRO A 64 3.19 1.15 -15.58
C PRO A 64 2.27 1.48 -14.40
N ALA A 65 2.70 2.44 -13.58
CA ALA A 65 1.94 2.89 -12.41
C ALA A 65 2.35 4.31 -12.05
N ASP A 66 1.45 5.02 -11.37
CA ASP A 66 1.74 6.38 -10.90
C ASP A 66 2.77 6.36 -9.77
N PHE A 67 2.70 5.35 -8.90
CA PHE A 67 3.58 5.21 -7.75
C PHE A 67 4.09 3.79 -7.66
N LYS A 68 5.36 3.64 -7.28
CA LYS A 68 5.96 2.33 -7.01
C LYS A 68 6.69 2.37 -5.69
N PHE A 69 6.40 1.39 -4.84
CA PHE A 69 7.04 1.24 -3.53
C PHE A 69 7.72 -0.12 -3.48
N GLU A 70 9.03 -0.11 -3.24
CA GLU A 70 9.85 -1.32 -3.29
C GLU A 70 10.65 -1.46 -2.00
N GLY A 71 10.54 -2.61 -1.36
CA GLY A 71 11.30 -2.86 -0.14
C GLY A 71 11.35 -4.34 0.19
N PRO A 72 12.31 -4.75 1.04
CA PRO A 72 12.37 -6.12 1.52
C PRO A 72 11.22 -6.40 2.49
N TYR A 73 10.93 -7.69 2.69
CA TYR A 73 9.81 -8.10 3.52
C TYR A 73 9.88 -7.51 4.94
N ASP A 74 11.09 -7.47 5.54
CA ASP A 74 11.24 -6.94 6.90
C ASP A 74 10.84 -5.47 7.01
N ALA A 75 11.07 -4.66 5.97
CA ALA A 75 10.63 -3.27 5.96
C ALA A 75 9.11 -3.18 5.98
N TRP A 76 8.43 -4.02 5.22
CA TRP A 76 6.97 -4.07 5.22
C TRP A 76 6.41 -4.59 6.53
N VAL A 77 7.10 -5.52 7.19
CA VAL A 77 6.73 -6.02 8.52
C VAL A 77 6.84 -4.91 9.58
N ILE A 78 7.92 -4.12 9.53
CA ILE A 78 8.10 -2.98 10.43
C ILE A 78 6.90 -2.01 10.29
N LEU A 79 6.49 -1.72 9.06
CA LEU A 79 5.33 -0.89 8.79
C LEU A 79 4.05 -1.52 9.33
N GLY A 80 3.86 -2.81 9.07
CA GLY A 80 2.65 -3.55 9.47
C GLY A 80 2.50 -3.70 10.98
N LYS A 81 3.62 -3.70 11.71
CA LYS A 81 3.62 -3.75 13.18
C LYS A 81 3.54 -2.36 13.80
N GLY A 82 3.61 -1.30 13.00
CA GLY A 82 3.59 0.06 13.50
C GLY A 82 4.86 0.50 14.21
N GLU A 83 5.97 -0.18 13.99
CA GLU A 83 7.25 0.15 14.64
C GLU A 83 7.88 1.41 14.08
N LYS A 84 7.65 1.67 12.79
CA LYS A 84 8.03 2.92 12.13
C LYS A 84 6.91 3.34 11.19
N ASP A 85 6.75 4.64 10.99
CA ASP A 85 5.75 5.12 10.06
C ASP A 85 6.24 5.06 8.61
N PHE A 86 5.31 5.19 7.68
CA PHE A 86 5.56 5.09 6.25
C PHE A 86 6.57 6.14 5.78
N GLN A 87 6.38 7.37 6.23
CA GLN A 87 7.26 8.48 5.83
C GLN A 87 8.71 8.22 6.25
N SER A 88 8.93 7.74 7.47
CA SER A 88 10.27 7.41 7.97
C SER A 88 10.92 6.30 7.15
N LEU A 89 10.17 5.29 6.77
CA LEU A 89 10.71 4.17 5.97
C LEU A 89 11.08 4.63 4.56
N VAL A 90 10.29 5.49 3.95
CA VAL A 90 10.56 6.02 2.60
C VAL A 90 11.74 7.00 2.66
N MET A 91 11.73 7.95 3.59
CA MET A 91 12.79 8.95 3.70
C MET A 91 14.12 8.32 4.12
N GLY A 92 14.08 7.28 4.94
CA GLY A 92 15.27 6.54 5.35
C GLY A 92 15.80 5.56 4.31
N GLY A 93 15.10 5.37 3.19
CA GLY A 93 15.53 4.51 2.10
C GLY A 93 15.27 3.02 2.28
N LYS A 94 14.58 2.61 3.35
CA LYS A 94 14.21 1.19 3.53
C LYS A 94 13.14 0.76 2.55
N ILE A 95 12.21 1.67 2.25
CA ILE A 95 11.25 1.49 1.18
C ILE A 95 11.59 2.51 0.11
N LYS A 96 11.97 2.03 -1.08
CA LYS A 96 12.29 2.89 -2.21
C LYS A 96 11.00 3.32 -2.89
N PHE A 97 10.93 4.60 -3.22
CA PHE A 97 9.79 5.16 -3.89
C PHE A 97 10.17 5.62 -5.30
N ARG A 98 9.29 5.34 -6.26
CA ARG A 98 9.40 5.85 -7.64
C ARG A 98 8.09 6.52 -7.99
N GLY A 99 8.17 7.74 -8.50
CA GLY A 99 7.03 8.55 -8.89
C GLY A 99 7.22 9.99 -8.45
N SER A 100 6.13 10.76 -8.45
CA SER A 100 6.17 12.17 -8.05
C SER A 100 6.15 12.29 -6.53
N MET A 101 7.24 12.73 -5.94
CA MET A 101 7.31 12.97 -4.49
C MET A 101 6.29 14.04 -4.03
N PRO A 102 6.12 15.17 -4.72
CA PRO A 102 5.07 16.12 -4.33
C PRO A 102 3.67 15.51 -4.34
N LYS A 103 3.36 14.63 -5.28
CA LYS A 103 2.06 13.97 -5.33
C LYS A 103 1.87 13.01 -4.16
N VAL A 104 2.88 12.18 -3.87
CA VAL A 104 2.76 11.22 -2.76
C VAL A 104 2.66 11.94 -1.43
N MET A 105 3.41 13.03 -1.25
CA MET A 105 3.34 13.82 -0.02
C MET A 105 1.98 14.52 0.13
N GLY A 106 1.39 14.97 -0.96
CA GLY A 106 0.06 15.58 -0.95
C GLY A 106 -1.06 14.58 -0.63
N MET A 107 -0.76 13.29 -0.68
CA MET A 107 -1.72 12.20 -0.41
C MET A 107 -1.45 11.50 0.93
N MET A 108 -0.62 12.09 1.81
CA MET A 108 -0.22 11.40 3.05
C MET A 108 -1.42 11.00 3.91
N SER A 109 -2.47 11.80 3.96
CA SER A 109 -3.68 11.46 4.70
C SER A 109 -4.32 10.17 4.17
N GLN A 110 -4.31 9.96 2.87
CA GLN A 110 -4.84 8.74 2.24
C GLN A 110 -3.93 7.54 2.52
N TRP A 111 -2.60 7.70 2.35
CA TRP A 111 -1.64 6.63 2.65
C TRP A 111 -1.73 6.20 4.10
N ASN A 112 -1.81 7.16 5.02
CA ASN A 112 -1.89 6.85 6.44
C ASN A 112 -3.18 6.08 6.78
N ARG A 113 -4.30 6.43 6.15
CA ARG A 113 -5.55 5.69 6.37
C ARG A 113 -5.47 4.27 5.82
N LEU A 114 -4.93 4.10 4.62
CA LEU A 114 -4.70 2.79 4.01
C LEU A 114 -3.84 1.92 4.94
N ILE A 115 -2.73 2.46 5.42
CA ILE A 115 -1.79 1.74 6.27
C ILE A 115 -2.45 1.34 7.59
N LYS A 116 -3.24 2.23 8.18
CA LYS A 116 -3.95 1.93 9.42
C LYS A 116 -4.94 0.77 9.22
N LEU A 117 -5.68 0.77 8.13
CA LEU A 117 -6.57 -0.32 7.80
C LEU A 117 -5.80 -1.64 7.63
N ALA A 118 -4.65 -1.58 6.97
CA ALA A 118 -3.79 -2.75 6.80
C ALA A 118 -3.28 -3.27 8.14
N GLN A 119 -2.91 -2.37 9.06
CA GLN A 119 -2.44 -2.76 10.39
C GLN A 119 -3.52 -3.43 11.22
N GLU A 120 -4.77 -3.02 11.03
CA GLU A 120 -5.91 -3.54 11.79
C GLU A 120 -6.41 -4.89 11.30
N LEU A 121 -6.04 -5.31 10.08
CA LEU A 121 -6.46 -6.59 9.53
C LEU A 121 -5.82 -7.74 10.30
N PRO A 122 -6.59 -8.80 10.64
CA PRO A 122 -6.01 -10.02 11.20
C PRO A 122 -5.05 -10.66 10.20
N LYS A 123 -3.84 -10.98 10.64
CA LYS A 123 -2.81 -11.51 9.76
C LYS A 123 -1.70 -12.21 10.52
N GLU A 124 -0.96 -13.05 9.80
CA GLU A 124 0.26 -13.68 10.27
C GLU A 124 1.45 -13.14 9.48
N PHE A 125 2.47 -12.73 10.21
CA PHE A 125 3.71 -12.24 9.59
C PHE A 125 4.65 -13.34 9.12
#